data_5fad618f484143bfa9dfffd214f5b7f4
#
_entry.id   5fad618f484143bfa9dfffd214f5b7f4
#
_cell.length_a   1.000
_cell.length_b   1.000
_cell.length_c   1.000
_cell.angle_alpha   90.00
_cell.angle_beta   90.00
_cell.angle_gamma   90.00
#
_symmetry.space_group_name_H-M   'P 1'
#
loop_
_entity.id
_entity.type
_entity.pdbx_description
1 polymer ?
#
loop_
_entity_poly.entity_id
_entity_poly.type
_entity_poly.pdbx_seq_one_letter_code
_entity_poly.pdbx_strand_id
1 'polypeptide(L)'
;MDPKSLAGLQGMYERPGKSRDLEILFETLEDYDKIAEYARSDRNVSGMLGRSQAQVVKTLSQAAERIRHLAATVVLQQYSNVKVAQVLSLYEDFSLLLVESKERRHVPIFTTNYDVAIEMLADASDHKYDLIHGFTRDNVRRWDPSIFYRYRATPTDKPTILLFKLHGSCNWRVNRQTKAVTKESTAELVSADSLFGNALMWPAQTKSIKEGPYKTNYDYLEQCLMQAEFCVVIGFSFRGEVIKRYFTKALERNRKLKVALVDPRAQALLQDLLRVEASVTMPGPQSTIVVRRPDGRPVYGIPTRFERDAVPVIVRALSRLGFPLDGQRVAALSTRQAEVRGTASGA
;
A
#
# COMPACT_ATOMS: atom_id res chain seq x y z
N MET A 1 -3.68 20.72 19.33
CA MET A 1 -4.93 20.53 18.57
C MET A 1 -6.08 20.85 19.53
N ASP A 2 -6.98 21.73 19.15
CA ASP A 2 -8.15 22.04 19.97
C ASP A 2 -9.06 20.78 20.07
N PRO A 3 -9.42 20.33 21.30
CA PRO A 3 -10.28 19.16 21.51
C PRO A 3 -11.62 19.22 20.75
N LYS A 4 -12.14 20.43 20.49
CA LYS A 4 -13.37 20.62 19.73
C LYS A 4 -13.23 20.28 18.24
N SER A 5 -12.06 20.51 17.65
CA SER A 5 -11.80 20.14 16.25
C SER A 5 -11.68 18.62 16.09
N LEU A 6 -11.13 17.93 17.08
CA LEU A 6 -11.06 16.46 17.11
C LEU A 6 -12.46 15.83 17.29
N ALA A 7 -13.26 16.38 18.20
CA ALA A 7 -14.65 15.96 18.43
C ALA A 7 -15.54 16.20 17.20
N GLY A 8 -15.29 17.28 16.45
CA GLY A 8 -15.97 17.57 15.18
C GLY A 8 -15.68 16.52 14.11
N LEU A 9 -14.42 16.11 13.97
CA LEU A 9 -14.01 15.02 13.07
C LEU A 9 -14.60 13.67 13.53
N GLN A 10 -14.56 13.35 14.81
CA GLN A 10 -15.19 12.16 15.36
C GLN A 10 -16.71 12.17 15.12
N GLY A 11 -17.40 13.27 15.30
CA GLY A 11 -18.84 13.40 15.05
C GLY A 11 -19.21 13.23 13.56
N MET A 12 -18.35 13.63 12.62
CA MET A 12 -18.53 13.33 11.19
C MET A 12 -18.33 11.83 10.89
N TYR A 13 -17.47 11.15 11.67
CA TYR A 13 -17.16 9.74 11.56
C TYR A 13 -18.21 8.83 12.19
N GLU A 14 -18.92 9.30 13.22
CA GLU A 14 -19.78 8.50 14.08
C GLU A 14 -21.28 8.60 13.74
N ARG A 15 -21.64 9.11 12.57
CA ARG A 15 -23.06 9.11 12.15
C ARG A 15 -23.59 7.68 12.07
N PRO A 16 -24.65 7.33 12.84
CA PRO A 16 -25.22 6.00 12.81
C PRO A 16 -25.65 5.61 11.40
N GLY A 17 -25.23 4.45 10.93
CA GLY A 17 -25.65 3.88 9.65
C GLY A 17 -24.80 4.25 8.43
N LYS A 18 -23.76 5.07 8.53
CA LYS A 18 -22.80 5.31 7.43
C LYS A 18 -21.44 4.66 7.74
N SER A 19 -20.87 4.04 6.73
CA SER A 19 -19.54 3.44 6.76
C SER A 19 -18.51 4.43 7.31
N ARG A 20 -17.70 4.00 8.29
CA ARG A 20 -16.51 4.71 8.79
C ARG A 20 -15.38 4.67 7.76
N ASP A 21 -15.65 5.01 6.52
CA ASP A 21 -14.76 4.81 5.40
C ASP A 21 -14.02 6.11 5.09
N LEU A 22 -12.74 6.14 5.41
CA LEU A 22 -11.85 7.26 5.09
C LEU A 22 -11.80 7.53 3.58
N GLU A 23 -11.94 6.48 2.74
CA GLU A 23 -11.94 6.64 1.30
C GLU A 23 -13.12 7.51 0.84
N ILE A 24 -14.32 7.29 1.39
CA ILE A 24 -15.51 8.10 1.09
C ILE A 24 -15.33 9.55 1.56
N LEU A 25 -14.73 9.76 2.74
CA LEU A 25 -14.44 11.10 3.23
C LEU A 25 -13.52 11.84 2.27
N PHE A 26 -12.40 11.23 1.87
CA PHE A 26 -11.44 11.86 0.97
C PHE A 26 -12.00 12.07 -0.43
N GLU A 27 -12.81 11.15 -0.94
CA GLU A 27 -13.53 11.33 -2.22
C GLU A 27 -14.47 12.53 -2.17
N THR A 28 -15.25 12.67 -1.10
CA THR A 28 -16.11 13.83 -0.88
C THR A 28 -15.31 15.15 -0.85
N LEU A 29 -14.13 15.16 -0.20
CA LEU A 29 -13.25 16.32 -0.15
C LEU A 29 -12.65 16.66 -1.53
N GLU A 30 -12.32 15.64 -2.35
CA GLU A 30 -11.89 15.86 -3.74
C GLU A 30 -12.99 16.44 -4.62
N ASP A 31 -14.23 16.02 -4.42
CA ASP A 31 -15.37 16.55 -5.16
C ASP A 31 -15.64 18.01 -4.80
N TYR A 32 -15.49 18.39 -3.54
CA TYR A 32 -15.56 19.80 -3.15
C TYR A 32 -14.47 20.66 -3.81
N ASP A 33 -13.25 20.13 -3.93
CA ASP A 33 -12.17 20.85 -4.62
C ASP A 33 -12.43 21.00 -6.12
N LYS A 34 -12.92 19.94 -6.79
CA LYS A 34 -13.30 20.01 -8.21
C LYS A 34 -14.40 21.06 -8.44
N ILE A 35 -15.42 21.07 -7.57
CA ILE A 35 -16.49 22.08 -7.63
C ILE A 35 -15.91 23.48 -7.42
N ALA A 36 -15.01 23.66 -6.45
CA ALA A 36 -14.38 24.93 -6.18
C ALA A 36 -13.45 25.39 -7.32
N GLU A 37 -12.74 24.47 -7.95
CA GLU A 37 -11.89 24.75 -9.13
C GLU A 37 -12.73 25.11 -10.33
N TYR A 38 -13.79 24.36 -10.61
CA TYR A 38 -14.74 24.64 -11.68
C TYR A 38 -15.40 26.03 -11.50
N ALA A 39 -15.87 26.33 -10.29
CA ALA A 39 -16.46 27.61 -9.97
C ALA A 39 -15.49 28.82 -10.13
N ARG A 40 -14.17 28.58 -10.02
CA ARG A 40 -13.13 29.61 -10.23
C ARG A 40 -12.70 29.74 -11.69
N SER A 41 -12.66 28.64 -12.43
CA SER A 41 -12.13 28.60 -13.80
C SER A 41 -13.18 28.98 -14.86
N ASP A 42 -14.46 28.70 -14.61
CA ASP A 42 -15.55 29.01 -15.55
C ASP A 42 -16.16 30.38 -15.24
N ARG A 43 -15.93 31.33 -16.16
CA ARG A 43 -16.46 32.70 -16.04
C ARG A 43 -18.00 32.74 -16.00
N ASN A 44 -18.66 31.81 -16.67
CA ASN A 44 -20.13 31.75 -16.68
C ASN A 44 -20.64 31.25 -15.32
N VAL A 45 -20.04 30.24 -14.75
CA VAL A 45 -20.37 29.73 -13.42
C VAL A 45 -20.02 30.76 -12.34
N SER A 46 -18.84 31.39 -12.45
CA SER A 46 -18.42 32.48 -11.57
C SER A 46 -19.37 33.68 -11.63
N GLY A 47 -19.93 34.02 -12.81
CA GLY A 47 -20.92 35.08 -12.98
C GLY A 47 -22.31 34.71 -12.50
N MET A 48 -22.68 33.43 -12.54
CA MET A 48 -23.97 32.93 -12.03
C MET A 48 -23.99 32.74 -10.50
N LEU A 49 -22.81 32.46 -9.90
CA LEU A 49 -22.68 32.38 -8.46
C LEU A 49 -22.76 33.80 -7.85
N GLY A 50 -23.81 34.10 -7.13
CA GLY A 50 -23.88 35.31 -6.32
C GLY A 50 -22.74 35.34 -5.27
N ARG A 51 -22.42 36.54 -4.75
CA ARG A 51 -21.29 36.72 -3.78
C ARG A 51 -21.37 35.78 -2.59
N SER A 52 -22.55 35.46 -2.09
CA SER A 52 -22.77 34.51 -0.99
C SER A 52 -22.37 33.07 -1.36
N GLN A 53 -22.68 32.62 -2.58
CA GLN A 53 -22.38 31.30 -3.06
C GLN A 53 -20.86 31.12 -3.32
N ALA A 54 -20.21 32.13 -3.90
CA ALA A 54 -18.76 32.16 -4.06
C ALA A 54 -18.04 32.10 -2.71
N GLN A 55 -18.57 32.76 -1.68
CA GLN A 55 -18.04 32.68 -0.32
C GLN A 55 -18.22 31.28 0.28
N VAL A 56 -19.34 30.61 0.07
CA VAL A 56 -19.58 29.22 0.52
C VAL A 56 -18.58 28.27 -0.13
N VAL A 57 -18.39 28.35 -1.45
CA VAL A 57 -17.42 27.52 -2.19
C VAL A 57 -16.00 27.71 -1.64
N LYS A 58 -15.60 28.97 -1.40
CA LYS A 58 -14.29 29.28 -0.80
C LYS A 58 -14.14 28.67 0.60
N THR A 59 -15.16 28.79 1.43
CA THR A 59 -15.16 28.24 2.79
C THR A 59 -15.07 26.72 2.78
N LEU A 60 -15.79 26.04 1.89
CA LEU A 60 -15.73 24.58 1.75
C LEU A 60 -14.36 24.11 1.29
N SER A 61 -13.73 24.77 0.31
CA SER A 61 -12.37 24.45 -0.14
C SER A 61 -11.34 24.62 0.97
N GLN A 62 -11.43 25.69 1.76
CA GLN A 62 -10.57 25.92 2.92
C GLN A 62 -10.78 24.85 4.01
N ALA A 63 -12.01 24.44 4.26
CA ALA A 63 -12.32 23.37 5.20
C ALA A 63 -11.76 22.03 4.73
N ALA A 64 -11.90 21.69 3.45
CA ALA A 64 -11.32 20.50 2.85
C ALA A 64 -9.79 20.45 3.00
N GLU A 65 -9.10 21.56 2.71
CA GLU A 65 -7.65 21.68 2.88
C GLU A 65 -7.23 21.49 4.35
N ARG A 66 -7.96 22.09 5.30
CA ARG A 66 -7.70 21.91 6.73
C ARG A 66 -7.87 20.45 7.16
N ILE A 67 -8.90 19.76 6.70
CA ILE A 67 -9.14 18.34 7.01
C ILE A 67 -8.01 17.48 6.46
N ARG A 68 -7.56 17.70 5.22
CA ARG A 68 -6.40 17.00 4.66
C ARG A 68 -5.12 17.25 5.45
N HIS A 69 -4.90 18.50 5.87
CA HIS A 69 -3.75 18.84 6.71
C HIS A 69 -3.80 18.12 8.06
N LEU A 70 -4.96 18.08 8.71
CA LEU A 70 -5.15 17.33 9.96
C LEU A 70 -4.92 15.83 9.78
N ALA A 71 -5.46 15.24 8.71
CA ALA A 71 -5.25 13.84 8.39
C ALA A 71 -3.77 13.55 8.12
N ALA A 72 -3.06 14.42 7.38
CA ALA A 72 -1.62 14.31 7.19
C ALA A 72 -0.86 14.37 8.52
N THR A 73 -1.25 15.27 9.42
CA THR A 73 -0.64 15.39 10.76
C THR A 73 -0.78 14.09 11.55
N VAL A 74 -1.97 13.51 11.59
CA VAL A 74 -2.22 12.25 12.31
C VAL A 74 -1.40 11.12 11.72
N VAL A 75 -1.40 10.96 10.39
CA VAL A 75 -0.61 9.94 9.69
C VAL A 75 0.87 10.10 9.99
N LEU A 76 1.42 11.31 9.88
CA LEU A 76 2.84 11.56 10.11
C LEU A 76 3.23 11.33 11.57
N GLN A 77 2.41 11.76 12.53
CA GLN A 77 2.65 11.50 13.96
C GLN A 77 2.65 10.01 14.27
N GLN A 78 1.74 9.25 13.67
CA GLN A 78 1.66 7.82 13.90
C GLN A 78 2.88 7.09 13.34
N TYR A 79 3.36 7.46 12.16
CA TYR A 79 4.47 6.77 11.50
C TYR A 79 5.86 7.28 11.91
N SER A 80 5.99 8.52 12.38
CA SER A 80 7.27 9.04 12.91
C SER A 80 7.74 8.34 14.18
N ASN A 81 6.82 7.70 14.91
CA ASN A 81 7.11 7.02 16.19
C ASN A 81 7.41 5.52 16.04
N VAL A 82 7.41 4.96 14.83
CA VAL A 82 7.71 3.55 14.60
C VAL A 82 9.18 3.28 14.91
N LYS A 83 9.44 2.32 15.79
CA LYS A 83 10.79 1.95 16.21
C LYS A 83 11.31 0.78 15.38
N VAL A 84 12.61 0.79 15.06
CA VAL A 84 13.28 -0.30 14.32
C VAL A 84 13.00 -1.66 14.93
N ALA A 85 13.07 -1.79 16.26
CA ALA A 85 12.79 -3.05 16.94
C ALA A 85 11.37 -3.59 16.69
N GLN A 86 10.37 -2.72 16.57
CA GLN A 86 9.00 -3.11 16.23
C GLN A 86 8.91 -3.62 14.78
N VAL A 87 9.59 -2.93 13.86
CA VAL A 87 9.65 -3.33 12.45
C VAL A 87 10.34 -4.70 12.32
N LEU A 88 11.50 -4.87 12.92
CA LEU A 88 12.22 -6.14 12.90
C LEU A 88 11.38 -7.27 13.49
N SER A 89 10.74 -7.04 14.64
CA SER A 89 9.85 -8.02 15.27
C SER A 89 8.71 -8.49 14.37
N LEU A 90 8.14 -7.59 13.54
CA LEU A 90 7.03 -7.93 12.65
C LEU A 90 7.50 -8.52 11.31
N TYR A 91 8.60 -7.97 10.76
CA TYR A 91 9.04 -8.25 9.40
C TYR A 91 10.27 -9.17 9.32
N GLU A 92 10.85 -9.60 10.45
CA GLU A 92 12.04 -10.50 10.44
C GLU A 92 11.78 -11.76 9.63
N ASP A 93 10.66 -12.43 9.92
CA ASP A 93 10.26 -13.64 9.19
C ASP A 93 9.62 -13.32 7.82
N PHE A 94 9.11 -12.10 7.63
CA PHE A 94 8.62 -11.65 6.32
C PHE A 94 9.74 -11.60 5.28
N SER A 95 10.96 -11.36 5.70
CA SER A 95 12.13 -11.46 4.84
C SER A 95 12.25 -12.81 4.13
N LEU A 96 11.69 -13.87 4.72
CA LEU A 96 11.63 -15.21 4.13
C LEU A 96 10.69 -15.29 2.92
N LEU A 97 9.70 -14.41 2.85
CA LEU A 97 8.83 -14.27 1.67
C LEU A 97 9.51 -13.48 0.54
N LEU A 98 10.53 -12.66 0.89
CA LEU A 98 11.21 -11.78 -0.05
C LEU A 98 12.37 -12.45 -0.76
N VAL A 99 12.89 -13.54 -0.22
CA VAL A 99 14.15 -14.08 -0.63
C VAL A 99 14.01 -15.50 -1.09
N GLU A 100 14.49 -15.69 -2.26
CA GLU A 100 15.13 -16.82 -2.88
C GLU A 100 14.32 -17.57 -3.91
N SER A 101 14.26 -16.96 -5.04
CA SER A 101 14.60 -17.79 -6.17
C SER A 101 16.06 -17.44 -6.55
N LYS A 102 16.96 -18.41 -6.56
CA LYS A 102 18.34 -18.26 -7.05
C LYS A 102 18.38 -17.61 -8.46
N GLU A 103 17.26 -17.62 -9.15
CA GLU A 103 17.07 -17.10 -10.49
C GLU A 103 16.47 -15.70 -10.53
N ARG A 104 15.80 -15.23 -9.45
CA ARG A 104 15.11 -13.92 -9.41
C ARG A 104 15.75 -13.03 -8.36
N ARG A 105 16.68 -12.21 -8.80
CA ARG A 105 17.43 -11.28 -7.95
C ARG A 105 16.63 -10.04 -7.54
N HIS A 106 15.45 -9.79 -8.13
CA HIS A 106 14.63 -8.61 -7.87
C HIS A 106 13.24 -8.99 -7.38
N VAL A 107 12.86 -8.46 -6.22
CA VAL A 107 11.52 -8.63 -5.66
C VAL A 107 10.78 -7.30 -5.69
N PRO A 108 9.81 -7.11 -6.57
CA PRO A 108 8.99 -5.91 -6.54
C PRO A 108 7.99 -5.96 -5.39
N ILE A 109 8.01 -4.93 -4.54
CA ILE A 109 7.04 -4.71 -3.47
C ILE A 109 6.25 -3.46 -3.79
N PHE A 110 4.94 -3.61 -3.86
CA PHE A 110 4.00 -2.51 -4.03
C PHE A 110 3.24 -2.30 -2.73
N THR A 111 3.26 -1.09 -2.19
CA THR A 111 2.56 -0.78 -0.96
C THR A 111 1.70 0.47 -1.09
N THR A 112 0.52 0.44 -0.47
CA THR A 112 -0.33 1.61 -0.28
C THR A 112 -0.08 2.29 1.07
N ASN A 113 0.76 1.69 1.92
CA ASN A 113 1.12 2.25 3.21
C ASN A 113 2.04 3.46 3.08
N TYR A 114 1.86 4.42 3.96
CA TYR A 114 2.69 5.63 4.03
C TYR A 114 3.95 5.47 4.88
N ASP A 115 4.02 4.38 5.69
CA ASP A 115 5.14 4.12 6.60
C ASP A 115 6.47 3.85 5.86
N VAL A 116 7.55 3.82 6.61
CA VAL A 116 8.91 3.52 6.12
C VAL A 116 9.42 2.16 6.62
N ALA A 117 8.51 1.23 6.93
CA ALA A 117 8.87 -0.05 7.54
C ALA A 117 9.79 -0.90 6.66
N ILE A 118 9.54 -0.95 5.35
CA ILE A 118 10.38 -1.71 4.41
C ILE A 118 11.77 -1.09 4.27
N GLU A 119 11.86 0.23 4.26
CA GLU A 119 13.15 0.96 4.27
C GLU A 119 13.92 0.65 5.56
N MET A 120 13.26 0.73 6.73
CA MET A 120 13.87 0.41 8.02
C MET A 120 14.33 -1.05 8.10
N LEU A 121 13.53 -1.98 7.56
CA LEU A 121 13.92 -3.40 7.47
C LEU A 121 15.19 -3.57 6.64
N ALA A 122 15.28 -2.94 5.48
CA ALA A 122 16.44 -3.03 4.60
C ALA A 122 17.69 -2.43 5.26
N ASP A 123 17.55 -1.25 5.88
CA ASP A 123 18.65 -0.59 6.58
C ASP A 123 19.17 -1.40 7.79
N ALA A 124 18.26 -2.05 8.53
CA ALA A 124 18.60 -2.84 9.72
C ALA A 124 19.08 -4.27 9.41
N SER A 125 19.01 -4.70 8.14
CA SER A 125 19.35 -6.08 7.74
C SER A 125 20.83 -6.33 7.46
N ASP A 126 21.74 -5.46 7.91
CA ASP A 126 23.20 -5.57 7.65
C ASP A 126 23.53 -5.79 6.18
N HIS A 127 22.89 -5.02 5.31
CA HIS A 127 23.09 -5.08 3.86
C HIS A 127 22.79 -6.46 3.23
N LYS A 128 21.95 -7.27 3.84
CA LYS A 128 21.47 -8.53 3.22
C LYS A 128 20.67 -8.27 1.94
N TYR A 129 20.07 -7.11 1.82
CA TYR A 129 19.25 -6.68 0.68
C TYR A 129 19.71 -5.34 0.16
N ASP A 130 19.64 -5.16 -1.16
CA ASP A 130 19.67 -3.83 -1.76
C ASP A 130 18.25 -3.30 -1.87
N LEU A 131 18.03 -2.06 -1.43
CA LEU A 131 16.74 -1.39 -1.53
C LEU A 131 16.78 -0.30 -2.61
N ILE A 132 15.90 -0.43 -3.58
CA ILE A 132 15.69 0.52 -4.67
C ILE A 132 14.29 1.10 -4.57
N HIS A 133 14.19 2.40 -4.38
CA HIS A 133 12.93 3.11 -4.17
C HIS A 133 12.74 4.30 -5.14
N GLY A 134 13.56 4.38 -6.21
CA GLY A 134 13.44 5.40 -7.27
C GLY A 134 13.93 6.79 -6.90
N PHE A 135 14.63 6.98 -5.78
CA PHE A 135 15.26 8.26 -5.43
C PHE A 135 16.77 8.17 -5.58
N THR A 136 17.39 9.29 -6.01
CA THR A 136 18.84 9.43 -6.09
C THR A 136 19.48 9.28 -4.71
N ARG A 137 20.76 8.93 -4.68
CA ARG A 137 21.54 8.78 -3.44
C ARG A 137 22.30 10.06 -3.05
N ASP A 138 22.09 11.14 -3.79
CA ASP A 138 22.66 12.46 -3.46
C ASP A 138 21.98 13.10 -2.23
N ASN A 139 22.49 14.21 -1.78
CA ASN A 139 21.98 14.92 -0.60
C ASN A 139 20.51 15.38 -0.78
N VAL A 140 20.06 15.59 -2.00
CA VAL A 140 18.71 16.09 -2.30
C VAL A 140 17.69 14.96 -2.46
N ARG A 141 18.15 13.74 -2.77
CA ARG A 141 17.31 12.54 -2.95
C ARG A 141 16.10 12.80 -3.84
N ARG A 142 16.34 13.16 -5.09
CA ARG A 142 15.28 13.44 -6.06
C ARG A 142 14.72 12.17 -6.67
N TRP A 143 13.43 12.19 -6.96
CA TRP A 143 12.79 11.12 -7.73
C TRP A 143 13.37 11.01 -9.14
N ASP A 144 13.84 9.83 -9.49
CA ASP A 144 14.34 9.48 -10.81
C ASP A 144 13.90 8.05 -11.18
N PRO A 145 12.87 7.90 -12.03
CA PRO A 145 12.36 6.59 -12.43
C PRO A 145 13.38 5.74 -13.19
N SER A 146 14.41 6.35 -13.81
CA SER A 146 15.46 5.62 -14.53
C SER A 146 16.26 4.68 -13.63
N ILE A 147 16.26 4.95 -12.32
CA ILE A 147 16.92 4.10 -11.32
C ILE A 147 16.38 2.67 -11.36
N PHE A 148 15.07 2.48 -11.48
CA PHE A 148 14.49 1.14 -11.57
C PHE A 148 14.94 0.39 -12.81
N TYR A 149 15.05 1.07 -13.97
CA TYR A 149 15.53 0.46 -15.21
C TYR A 149 16.98 0.04 -15.12
N ARG A 150 17.83 0.90 -14.57
CA ARG A 150 19.27 0.61 -14.39
C ARG A 150 19.51 -0.63 -13.54
N TYR A 151 18.78 -0.75 -12.42
CA TYR A 151 18.93 -1.90 -11.54
C TYR A 151 18.36 -3.21 -12.11
N ARG A 152 17.30 -3.15 -12.92
CA ARG A 152 16.81 -4.34 -13.62
C ARG A 152 17.81 -4.89 -14.64
N ALA A 153 18.60 -4.03 -15.23
CA ALA A 153 19.62 -4.39 -16.23
C ALA A 153 20.94 -4.84 -15.61
N THR A 154 21.22 -4.49 -14.35
CA THR A 154 22.50 -4.78 -13.70
C THR A 154 22.39 -6.03 -12.83
N PRO A 155 23.22 -7.09 -13.07
CA PRO A 155 23.32 -8.20 -12.15
C PRO A 155 23.78 -7.72 -10.77
N THR A 156 23.10 -8.15 -9.72
CA THR A 156 23.47 -7.86 -8.33
C THR A 156 23.81 -9.16 -7.62
N ASP A 157 24.81 -9.15 -6.75
CA ASP A 157 25.17 -10.31 -5.95
C ASP A 157 24.20 -10.52 -4.78
N LYS A 158 23.44 -9.49 -4.44
CA LYS A 158 22.46 -9.49 -3.34
C LYS A 158 21.04 -9.46 -3.86
N PRO A 159 20.10 -10.04 -3.13
CA PRO A 159 18.67 -9.85 -3.40
C PRO A 159 18.31 -8.34 -3.36
N THR A 160 17.59 -7.88 -4.36
CA THR A 160 17.21 -6.47 -4.47
C THR A 160 15.70 -6.30 -4.30
N ILE A 161 15.30 -5.48 -3.35
CA ILE A 161 13.92 -5.05 -3.17
C ILE A 161 13.67 -3.83 -4.05
N LEU A 162 12.71 -3.92 -4.98
CA LEU A 162 12.21 -2.77 -5.74
C LEU A 162 10.94 -2.28 -5.05
N LEU A 163 11.04 -1.19 -4.29
CA LEU A 163 9.95 -0.66 -3.50
C LEU A 163 9.16 0.42 -4.24
N PHE A 164 7.89 0.16 -4.48
CA PHE A 164 6.96 1.06 -5.15
C PHE A 164 5.86 1.51 -4.17
N LYS A 165 5.92 2.76 -3.72
CA LYS A 165 4.91 3.36 -2.84
C LYS A 165 3.81 4.00 -3.68
N LEU A 166 2.68 3.29 -3.81
CA LEU A 166 1.57 3.69 -4.69
C LEU A 166 0.87 4.97 -4.22
N HIS A 167 0.89 5.22 -2.92
CA HIS A 167 0.22 6.37 -2.30
C HIS A 167 1.19 7.41 -1.74
N GLY A 168 2.47 7.30 -2.07
CA GLY A 168 3.51 8.14 -1.48
C GLY A 168 4.01 7.66 -0.13
N SER A 169 4.71 8.51 0.60
CA SER A 169 5.34 8.17 1.87
C SER A 169 5.32 9.35 2.85
N CYS A 170 5.32 9.03 4.13
CA CYS A 170 5.37 10.03 5.19
C CYS A 170 6.65 10.91 5.14
N ASN A 171 7.72 10.44 4.52
CA ASN A 171 8.97 11.17 4.34
C ASN A 171 9.18 11.73 2.92
N TRP A 172 8.15 11.76 2.07
CA TRP A 172 8.23 12.41 0.76
C TRP A 172 7.74 13.85 0.83
N ARG A 173 8.40 14.72 0.05
CA ARG A 173 8.03 16.12 -0.12
C ARG A 173 7.78 16.43 -1.58
N VAL A 174 6.83 17.27 -1.86
CA VAL A 174 6.54 17.78 -3.20
C VAL A 174 6.78 19.28 -3.24
N ASN A 175 7.59 19.73 -4.16
CA ASN A 175 7.71 21.15 -4.45
C ASN A 175 6.41 21.61 -5.14
N ARG A 176 5.72 22.61 -4.57
CA ARG A 176 4.40 23.05 -5.04
C ARG A 176 4.45 23.72 -6.41
N GLN A 177 5.56 24.35 -6.75
CA GLN A 177 5.75 25.04 -8.03
C GLN A 177 6.21 24.07 -9.13
N THR A 178 7.30 23.34 -8.89
CA THR A 178 7.92 22.48 -9.90
C THR A 178 7.33 21.07 -9.96
N LYS A 179 6.49 20.70 -8.97
CA LYS A 179 5.95 19.34 -8.78
C LYS A 179 7.03 18.27 -8.56
N ALA A 180 8.28 18.64 -8.41
CA ALA A 180 9.37 17.71 -8.12
C ALA A 180 9.16 17.07 -6.75
N VAL A 181 9.40 15.75 -6.65
CA VAL A 181 9.32 15.00 -5.42
C VAL A 181 10.70 14.65 -4.91
N THR A 182 10.93 14.91 -3.62
CA THR A 182 12.16 14.58 -2.89
C THR A 182 11.84 13.67 -1.71
N LYS A 183 12.85 12.96 -1.20
CA LYS A 183 12.73 12.08 -0.04
C LYS A 183 13.61 12.63 1.10
N GLU A 184 12.99 12.80 2.26
CA GLU A 184 13.67 13.17 3.50
C GLU A 184 14.13 11.93 4.29
N SER A 185 15.03 12.13 5.24
CA SER A 185 15.46 11.07 6.16
C SER A 185 14.39 10.77 7.21
N THR A 186 13.60 11.78 7.59
CA THR A 186 12.58 11.70 8.64
C THR A 186 11.19 12.04 8.11
N ALA A 187 10.16 11.60 8.82
CA ALA A 187 8.78 12.00 8.55
C ALA A 187 8.50 13.33 9.29
N GLU A 188 8.43 14.42 8.54
CA GLU A 188 8.15 15.75 9.09
C GLU A 188 6.90 16.36 8.48
N LEU A 189 6.12 17.05 9.31
CA LEU A 189 4.99 17.82 8.82
C LEU A 189 5.50 19.12 8.20
N VAL A 190 5.16 19.34 6.93
CA VAL A 190 5.52 20.57 6.23
C VAL A 190 4.47 21.64 6.50
N SER A 191 4.91 22.84 6.86
CA SER A 191 4.04 23.99 7.08
C SER A 191 3.16 24.27 5.83
N ALA A 192 1.93 24.71 6.04
CA ALA A 192 1.01 25.10 4.97
C ALA A 192 1.57 26.22 4.08
N ASP A 193 2.39 27.10 4.67
CA ASP A 193 3.00 28.24 3.96
C ASP A 193 4.33 27.88 3.28
N SER A 194 4.81 26.63 3.44
CA SER A 194 6.05 26.18 2.83
C SER A 194 5.91 26.03 1.31
N LEU A 195 7.00 26.27 0.59
CA LEU A 195 7.14 25.93 -0.83
C LEU A 195 6.95 24.44 -1.08
N PHE A 196 7.21 23.61 -0.07
CA PHE A 196 7.04 22.15 -0.10
C PHE A 196 5.74 21.74 0.58
N GLY A 197 5.14 20.66 0.08
CA GLY A 197 4.01 19.97 0.68
C GLY A 197 4.34 18.50 0.92
N ASN A 198 3.51 17.82 1.71
CA ASN A 198 3.60 16.37 1.88
C ASN A 198 3.13 15.67 0.59
N ALA A 199 3.92 14.71 0.12
CA ALA A 199 3.60 13.93 -1.07
C ALA A 199 2.81 12.67 -0.68
N LEU A 200 1.59 12.87 -0.16
CA LEU A 200 0.66 11.81 0.18
C LEU A 200 -0.50 11.80 -0.80
N MET A 201 -0.78 10.64 -1.37
CA MET A 201 -1.98 10.41 -2.17
C MET A 201 -3.04 9.77 -1.28
N TRP A 202 -4.09 10.51 -0.98
CA TRP A 202 -5.17 10.03 -0.13
C TRP A 202 -5.96 8.91 -0.79
N PRO A 203 -6.48 7.96 0.00
CA PRO A 203 -7.38 6.95 -0.53
C PRO A 203 -8.62 7.63 -1.12
N ALA A 204 -8.93 7.33 -2.37
CA ALA A 204 -10.16 7.70 -3.04
C ALA A 204 -10.53 6.59 -4.03
N GLN A 205 -11.82 6.39 -4.28
CA GLN A 205 -12.29 5.34 -5.19
C GLN A 205 -11.92 5.68 -6.64
N THR A 206 -12.05 6.95 -7.00
CA THR A 206 -11.73 7.46 -8.34
C THR A 206 -10.49 8.34 -8.29
N LYS A 207 -9.32 7.79 -8.63
CA LYS A 207 -8.07 8.55 -8.68
C LYS A 207 -7.66 8.88 -10.10
N SER A 208 -7.31 10.14 -10.32
CA SER A 208 -6.62 10.55 -11.54
C SER A 208 -5.11 10.57 -11.30
N ILE A 209 -4.44 9.49 -11.72
CA ILE A 209 -2.99 9.31 -11.57
C ILE A 209 -2.34 9.77 -12.87
N LYS A 210 -1.93 11.03 -12.94
CA LYS A 210 -1.45 11.62 -14.19
C LYS A 210 0.06 11.78 -14.27
N GLU A 211 0.75 11.96 -13.13
CA GLU A 211 2.14 12.44 -13.13
C GLU A 211 2.97 11.89 -11.96
N GLY A 212 4.28 12.10 -12.04
CA GLY A 212 5.26 11.90 -10.97
C GLY A 212 5.47 10.45 -10.58
N PRO A 213 5.95 10.22 -9.35
CA PRO A 213 6.24 8.87 -8.85
C PRO A 213 5.01 7.96 -8.84
N TYR A 214 3.83 8.50 -8.63
CA TYR A 214 2.60 7.72 -8.55
C TYR A 214 2.31 7.02 -9.88
N LYS A 215 2.28 7.78 -11.01
CA LYS A 215 2.03 7.19 -12.33
C LYS A 215 3.03 6.08 -12.65
N THR A 216 4.30 6.36 -12.44
CA THR A 216 5.37 5.38 -12.66
C THR A 216 5.17 4.12 -11.83
N ASN A 217 4.86 4.26 -10.53
CA ASN A 217 4.66 3.12 -9.63
C ASN A 217 3.44 2.29 -10.04
N TYR A 218 2.36 2.93 -10.49
CA TYR A 218 1.17 2.22 -10.98
C TYR A 218 1.41 1.54 -12.34
N ASP A 219 2.15 2.16 -13.24
CA ASP A 219 2.55 1.55 -14.52
C ASP A 219 3.42 0.30 -14.26
N TYR A 220 4.35 0.36 -13.30
CA TYR A 220 5.13 -0.80 -12.88
C TYR A 220 4.27 -1.90 -12.25
N LEU A 221 3.28 -1.56 -11.43
CA LEU A 221 2.34 -2.53 -10.87
C LEU A 221 1.63 -3.29 -12.00
N GLU A 222 1.08 -2.57 -12.98
CA GLU A 222 0.42 -3.19 -14.12
C GLU A 222 1.36 -4.11 -14.89
N GLN A 223 2.56 -3.64 -15.22
CA GLN A 223 3.57 -4.45 -15.94
C GLN A 223 3.97 -5.70 -15.15
N CYS A 224 4.23 -5.57 -13.85
CA CYS A 224 4.60 -6.70 -13.01
C CYS A 224 3.47 -7.74 -12.94
N LEU A 225 2.24 -7.32 -12.74
CA LEU A 225 1.08 -8.24 -12.72
C LEU A 225 0.88 -8.97 -14.05
N MET A 226 1.14 -8.29 -15.18
CA MET A 226 1.03 -8.90 -16.50
C MET A 226 2.12 -9.94 -16.80
N GLN A 227 3.26 -9.90 -16.09
CA GLN A 227 4.41 -10.79 -16.30
C GLN A 227 4.62 -11.79 -15.17
N ALA A 228 4.04 -11.55 -13.99
CA ALA A 228 4.23 -12.37 -12.82
C ALA A 228 3.63 -13.77 -12.98
N GLU A 229 4.31 -14.76 -12.41
CA GLU A 229 3.74 -16.09 -12.20
C GLU A 229 3.09 -16.20 -10.81
N PHE A 230 3.58 -15.42 -9.85
CA PHE A 230 3.12 -15.43 -8.47
C PHE A 230 2.92 -14.00 -7.97
N CYS A 231 1.84 -13.78 -7.25
CA CYS A 231 1.57 -12.52 -6.56
C CYS A 231 0.99 -12.83 -5.17
N VAL A 232 1.60 -12.30 -4.13
CA VAL A 232 1.06 -12.36 -2.76
C VAL A 232 0.54 -10.98 -2.41
N VAL A 233 -0.72 -10.91 -2.03
CA VAL A 233 -1.40 -9.70 -1.59
C VAL A 233 -1.64 -9.79 -0.10
N ILE A 234 -1.20 -8.80 0.68
CA ILE A 234 -1.29 -8.82 2.13
C ILE A 234 -2.04 -7.60 2.62
N GLY A 235 -3.15 -7.81 3.34
CA GLY A 235 -3.92 -6.76 4.00
C GLY A 235 -4.50 -5.70 3.06
N PHE A 236 -4.83 -6.06 1.82
CA PHE A 236 -5.35 -5.13 0.84
C PHE A 236 -6.82 -5.43 0.49
N SER A 237 -7.68 -4.42 0.60
CA SER A 237 -9.14 -4.57 0.51
C SER A 237 -9.73 -4.52 -0.89
N PHE A 238 -8.96 -4.17 -1.91
CA PHE A 238 -9.42 -3.94 -3.30
C PHE A 238 -10.52 -2.89 -3.47
N ARG A 239 -10.70 -1.98 -2.50
CA ARG A 239 -11.70 -0.91 -2.61
C ARG A 239 -11.32 0.13 -3.68
N GLY A 240 -10.03 0.41 -3.86
CA GLY A 240 -9.53 1.34 -4.87
C GLY A 240 -9.72 0.78 -6.28
N GLU A 241 -10.60 1.36 -7.08
CA GLU A 241 -10.97 0.91 -8.42
C GLU A 241 -9.78 0.76 -9.38
N VAL A 242 -8.75 1.61 -9.24
CA VAL A 242 -7.57 1.56 -10.12
C VAL A 242 -6.80 0.26 -9.92
N ILE A 243 -6.47 -0.08 -8.67
CA ILE A 243 -5.72 -1.30 -8.36
C ILE A 243 -6.58 -2.53 -8.66
N LYS A 244 -7.86 -2.51 -8.28
CA LYS A 244 -8.82 -3.58 -8.59
C LYS A 244 -8.85 -3.88 -10.09
N ARG A 245 -8.91 -2.85 -10.94
CA ARG A 245 -8.90 -2.98 -12.39
C ARG A 245 -7.61 -3.60 -12.91
N TYR A 246 -6.44 -3.25 -12.36
CA TYR A 246 -5.18 -3.86 -12.77
C TYR A 246 -5.11 -5.35 -12.43
N PHE A 247 -5.58 -5.73 -11.25
CA PHE A 247 -5.68 -7.14 -10.87
C PHE A 247 -6.67 -7.91 -11.76
N THR A 248 -7.86 -7.36 -11.99
CA THR A 248 -8.87 -7.98 -12.88
C THR A 248 -8.29 -8.20 -14.29
N LYS A 249 -7.69 -7.15 -14.87
CA LYS A 249 -7.05 -7.22 -16.19
C LYS A 249 -5.92 -8.25 -16.23
N ALA A 250 -5.07 -8.30 -15.20
CA ALA A 250 -3.99 -9.26 -15.15
C ALA A 250 -4.51 -10.70 -14.99
N LEU A 251 -5.49 -10.90 -14.14
CA LEU A 251 -6.13 -12.21 -13.99
C LEU A 251 -6.78 -12.70 -15.30
N GLU A 252 -7.35 -11.82 -16.10
CA GLU A 252 -7.92 -12.15 -17.42
C GLU A 252 -6.84 -12.52 -18.44
N ARG A 253 -5.77 -11.73 -18.52
CA ARG A 253 -4.78 -11.80 -19.61
C ARG A 253 -3.58 -12.66 -19.30
N ASN A 254 -3.07 -12.63 -18.07
CA ASN A 254 -1.93 -13.43 -17.64
C ASN A 254 -2.38 -14.80 -17.12
N ARG A 255 -2.32 -15.80 -18.00
CA ARG A 255 -2.76 -17.16 -17.68
C ARG A 255 -1.87 -17.88 -16.68
N LYS A 256 -0.61 -17.42 -16.48
CA LYS A 256 0.34 -18.03 -15.54
C LYS A 256 0.19 -17.47 -14.11
N LEU A 257 -0.46 -16.31 -13.96
CA LEU A 257 -0.55 -15.62 -12.69
C LEU A 257 -1.35 -16.41 -11.65
N LYS A 258 -0.67 -16.80 -10.57
CA LYS A 258 -1.26 -17.31 -9.33
C LYS A 258 -1.28 -16.20 -8.30
N VAL A 259 -2.43 -15.93 -7.71
CA VAL A 259 -2.60 -14.90 -6.67
C VAL A 259 -2.98 -15.56 -5.37
N ALA A 260 -2.32 -15.17 -4.27
CA ALA A 260 -2.70 -15.51 -2.91
C ALA A 260 -2.99 -14.24 -2.12
N LEU A 261 -4.19 -14.13 -1.55
CA LEU A 261 -4.62 -13.01 -0.70
C LEU A 261 -4.57 -13.42 0.77
N VAL A 262 -3.77 -12.71 1.55
CA VAL A 262 -3.64 -12.85 3.01
C VAL A 262 -4.44 -11.74 3.67
N ASP A 263 -5.63 -12.07 4.16
CA ASP A 263 -6.54 -11.15 4.86
C ASP A 263 -7.56 -11.98 5.65
N PRO A 264 -7.98 -11.57 6.86
CA PRO A 264 -9.05 -12.27 7.58
C PRO A 264 -10.35 -12.43 6.78
N ARG A 265 -10.63 -11.52 5.87
CA ARG A 265 -11.80 -11.51 4.99
C ARG A 265 -11.48 -12.00 3.57
N ALA A 266 -10.41 -12.79 3.40
CA ALA A 266 -9.92 -13.18 2.08
C ALA A 266 -11.01 -13.75 1.17
N GLN A 267 -11.94 -14.54 1.70
CA GLN A 267 -13.06 -15.09 0.93
C GLN A 267 -13.93 -14.00 0.31
N ALA A 268 -14.44 -13.10 1.12
CA ALA A 268 -15.33 -12.04 0.66
C ALA A 268 -14.63 -11.09 -0.33
N LEU A 269 -13.36 -10.77 -0.06
CA LEU A 269 -12.56 -9.90 -0.93
C LEU A 269 -12.28 -10.56 -2.29
N LEU A 270 -12.01 -11.86 -2.33
CA LEU A 270 -11.80 -12.59 -3.58
C LEU A 270 -13.10 -12.75 -4.38
N GLN A 271 -14.22 -12.99 -3.70
CA GLN A 271 -15.52 -13.03 -4.35
C GLN A 271 -15.88 -11.70 -5.00
N ASP A 272 -15.65 -10.58 -4.30
CA ASP A 272 -15.85 -9.24 -4.84
C ASP A 272 -14.89 -8.94 -6.01
N LEU A 273 -13.61 -9.27 -5.89
CA LEU A 273 -12.61 -9.07 -6.95
C LEU A 273 -12.98 -9.84 -8.23
N LEU A 274 -13.41 -11.08 -8.08
CA LEU A 274 -13.68 -11.99 -9.20
C LEU A 274 -15.16 -11.94 -9.67
N ARG A 275 -16.02 -11.24 -8.92
CA ARG A 275 -17.48 -11.18 -9.16
C ARG A 275 -18.12 -12.57 -9.22
N VAL A 276 -17.73 -13.46 -8.31
CA VAL A 276 -18.26 -14.83 -8.21
C VAL A 276 -18.88 -15.06 -6.83
N GLU A 277 -19.99 -15.82 -6.78
CA GLU A 277 -20.71 -16.10 -5.54
C GLU A 277 -20.19 -17.33 -4.80
N ALA A 278 -19.63 -18.30 -5.52
CA ALA A 278 -19.21 -19.56 -4.95
C ALA A 278 -17.71 -19.61 -4.63
N SER A 279 -17.38 -20.14 -3.45
CA SER A 279 -16.02 -20.49 -3.08
C SER A 279 -15.97 -21.91 -2.53
N VAL A 280 -14.87 -22.61 -2.81
CA VAL A 280 -14.61 -23.92 -2.21
C VAL A 280 -13.58 -23.72 -1.12
N THR A 281 -13.95 -23.98 0.14
CA THR A 281 -12.99 -24.04 1.24
C THR A 281 -12.33 -25.41 1.22
N MET A 282 -11.03 -25.47 1.06
CA MET A 282 -10.30 -26.72 1.22
C MET A 282 -10.09 -26.98 2.72
N PRO A 283 -10.64 -28.07 3.28
CA PRO A 283 -10.40 -28.42 4.67
C PRO A 283 -8.94 -28.82 4.87
N GLY A 284 -8.27 -28.19 5.82
CA GLY A 284 -6.90 -28.49 6.22
C GLY A 284 -6.54 -27.71 7.48
N PRO A 285 -5.47 -28.07 8.19
CA PRO A 285 -5.08 -27.43 9.45
C PRO A 285 -4.75 -25.94 9.32
N GLN A 286 -4.84 -25.41 8.09
CA GLN A 286 -4.69 -24.00 7.74
C GLN A 286 -5.67 -23.72 6.60
N SER A 287 -6.90 -23.35 6.95
CA SER A 287 -8.02 -23.11 6.03
C SER A 287 -7.61 -22.23 4.85
N THR A 288 -7.09 -22.83 3.79
CA THR A 288 -6.86 -22.13 2.54
C THR A 288 -8.15 -22.11 1.74
N ILE A 289 -8.59 -20.95 1.35
CA ILE A 289 -9.78 -20.73 0.55
C ILE A 289 -9.37 -20.74 -0.91
N VAL A 290 -10.09 -21.50 -1.74
CA VAL A 290 -9.91 -21.49 -3.20
C VAL A 290 -11.15 -20.91 -3.83
N VAL A 291 -11.01 -19.77 -4.47
CA VAL A 291 -12.07 -19.16 -5.29
C VAL A 291 -11.75 -19.41 -6.75
N ARG A 292 -12.66 -20.07 -7.46
CA ARG A 292 -12.47 -20.34 -8.88
C ARG A 292 -13.01 -19.19 -9.71
N ARG A 293 -12.20 -18.79 -10.64
CA ARG A 293 -12.55 -17.80 -11.67
C ARG A 293 -13.55 -18.39 -12.68
N PRO A 294 -14.23 -17.56 -13.47
CA PRO A 294 -15.11 -18.06 -14.53
C PRO A 294 -14.40 -19.01 -15.52
N ASP A 295 -13.10 -18.84 -15.74
CA ASP A 295 -12.28 -19.72 -16.58
C ASP A 295 -11.74 -20.98 -15.88
N GLY A 296 -12.21 -21.24 -14.65
CA GLY A 296 -11.86 -22.41 -13.82
C GLY A 296 -10.53 -22.28 -13.06
N ARG A 297 -9.71 -21.27 -13.34
CA ARG A 297 -8.42 -21.08 -12.67
C ARG A 297 -8.60 -20.62 -11.21
N PRO A 298 -7.77 -21.13 -10.28
CA PRO A 298 -7.90 -20.78 -8.87
C PRO A 298 -7.22 -19.45 -8.53
N VAL A 299 -7.81 -18.75 -7.56
CA VAL A 299 -7.19 -17.70 -6.75
C VAL A 299 -7.30 -18.13 -5.30
N TYR A 300 -6.26 -17.91 -4.52
CA TYR A 300 -6.14 -18.47 -3.20
C TYR A 300 -6.35 -17.41 -2.12
N GLY A 301 -7.04 -17.78 -1.05
CA GLY A 301 -7.21 -16.97 0.15
C GLY A 301 -6.59 -17.64 1.36
N ILE A 302 -5.86 -16.87 2.17
CA ILE A 302 -5.30 -17.29 3.45
C ILE A 302 -5.96 -16.41 4.50
N PRO A 303 -7.01 -16.88 5.22
CA PRO A 303 -7.82 -16.07 6.11
C PRO A 303 -7.13 -15.84 7.46
N THR A 304 -6.06 -15.05 7.43
CA THR A 304 -5.31 -14.67 8.63
C THR A 304 -4.89 -13.20 8.57
N ARG A 305 -4.63 -12.62 9.75
CA ARG A 305 -3.98 -11.31 9.85
C ARG A 305 -2.51 -11.46 9.56
N PHE A 306 -1.90 -10.39 9.06
CA PHE A 306 -0.45 -10.31 8.95
C PHE A 306 0.11 -9.84 10.31
N GLU A 307 0.52 -10.82 11.11
CA GLU A 307 1.09 -10.65 12.45
C GLU A 307 2.33 -11.52 12.56
N ARG A 308 3.19 -11.25 13.55
CA ARG A 308 4.44 -12.01 13.74
C ARG A 308 4.21 -13.53 13.73
N ASP A 309 3.27 -13.99 14.53
CA ASP A 309 3.00 -15.43 14.69
C ASP A 309 2.28 -16.05 13.49
N ALA A 310 1.73 -15.23 12.61
CA ALA A 310 1.04 -15.68 11.41
C ALA A 310 1.99 -15.89 10.22
N VAL A 311 3.16 -15.24 10.19
CA VAL A 311 4.09 -15.37 9.06
C VAL A 311 4.47 -16.83 8.76
N PRO A 312 4.82 -17.67 9.73
CA PRO A 312 5.09 -19.08 9.49
C PRO A 312 3.88 -19.86 8.94
N VAL A 313 2.67 -19.46 9.31
CA VAL A 313 1.41 -20.04 8.78
C VAL A 313 1.24 -19.67 7.32
N ILE A 314 1.46 -18.40 6.99
CA ILE A 314 1.37 -17.87 5.62
C ILE A 314 2.41 -18.56 4.73
N VAL A 315 3.66 -18.64 5.17
CA VAL A 315 4.76 -19.28 4.44
C VAL A 315 4.45 -20.75 4.12
N ARG A 316 3.95 -21.53 5.09
CA ARG A 316 3.55 -22.93 4.87
C ARG A 316 2.37 -23.04 3.89
N ALA A 317 1.39 -22.16 4.00
CA ALA A 317 0.25 -22.16 3.08
C ALA A 317 0.71 -21.85 1.64
N LEU A 318 1.53 -20.84 1.45
CA LEU A 318 2.09 -20.47 0.14
C LEU A 318 2.96 -21.59 -0.45
N SER A 319 3.80 -22.25 0.36
CA SER A 319 4.61 -23.37 -0.09
C SER A 319 3.74 -24.53 -0.61
N ARG A 320 2.67 -24.89 0.11
CA ARG A 320 1.71 -25.92 -0.34
C ARG A 320 0.97 -25.57 -1.61
N LEU A 321 0.76 -24.29 -1.86
CA LEU A 321 0.14 -23.77 -3.08
C LEU A 321 1.13 -23.70 -4.26
N GLY A 322 2.39 -24.12 -4.04
CA GLY A 322 3.44 -24.15 -5.06
C GLY A 322 4.02 -22.77 -5.37
N PHE A 323 3.96 -21.84 -4.40
CA PHE A 323 4.73 -20.60 -4.48
C PHE A 323 6.20 -20.92 -4.26
N PRO A 324 7.13 -20.28 -4.99
CA PRO A 324 8.55 -20.59 -4.95
C PRO A 324 9.21 -19.99 -3.70
N LEU A 325 9.01 -20.64 -2.56
CA LEU A 325 9.65 -20.30 -1.29
C LEU A 325 10.82 -21.23 -1.03
N ASP A 326 11.83 -20.73 -0.33
CA ASP A 326 12.98 -21.57 0.07
C ASP A 326 12.54 -22.68 1.02
N GLY A 327 12.59 -23.92 0.54
CA GLY A 327 12.16 -25.10 1.29
C GLY A 327 12.98 -25.35 2.56
N GLN A 328 14.28 -25.02 2.58
CA GLN A 328 15.15 -25.19 3.75
C GLN A 328 14.76 -24.22 4.87
N ARG A 329 14.44 -22.98 4.52
CA ARG A 329 14.00 -21.96 5.48
C ARG A 329 12.59 -22.21 5.98
N VAL A 330 11.69 -22.69 5.11
CA VAL A 330 10.35 -23.15 5.52
C VAL A 330 10.45 -24.28 6.55
N ALA A 331 11.37 -25.22 6.37
CA ALA A 331 11.64 -26.28 7.34
C ALA A 331 12.19 -25.74 8.67
N ALA A 332 13.12 -24.78 8.63
CA ALA A 332 13.70 -24.15 9.82
C ALA A 332 12.66 -23.38 10.66
N LEU A 333 11.68 -22.71 10.03
CA LEU A 333 10.56 -22.09 10.73
C LEU A 333 9.69 -23.11 11.48
N SER A 334 9.51 -24.29 10.90
CA SER A 334 8.72 -25.35 11.51
C SER A 334 9.40 -25.90 12.76
N THR A 335 10.73 -26.00 12.75
CA THR A 335 11.54 -26.46 13.90
C THR A 335 11.51 -25.44 15.05
N ARG A 336 11.72 -24.16 14.77
CA ARG A 336 11.63 -23.09 15.79
C ARG A 336 10.28 -23.04 16.50
N GLN A 337 9.17 -23.23 15.77
CA GLN A 337 7.84 -23.26 16.38
C GLN A 337 7.60 -24.49 17.27
N ALA A 338 8.18 -25.63 16.93
CA ALA A 338 8.11 -26.83 17.76
C ALA A 338 8.88 -26.65 19.08
N GLU A 339 10.04 -26.02 19.03
CA GLU A 339 10.85 -25.70 20.22
C GLU A 339 10.14 -24.72 21.16
N VAL A 340 9.55 -23.63 20.63
CA VAL A 340 8.78 -22.65 21.43
C VAL A 340 7.54 -23.27 22.09
N ARG A 341 6.86 -24.20 21.41
CA ARG A 341 5.71 -24.91 21.99
C ARG A 341 6.13 -25.98 23.01
N GLY A 342 7.28 -26.60 22.81
CA GLY A 342 7.85 -27.58 23.75
C GLY A 342 8.25 -26.95 25.10
N THR A 343 8.76 -25.72 25.07
CA THR A 343 9.14 -24.96 26.29
C THR A 343 7.94 -24.40 27.03
N ALA A 344 6.81 -24.12 26.36
CA ALA A 344 5.59 -23.61 27.00
C ALA A 344 4.72 -24.71 27.65
N SER A 345 4.92 -25.97 27.29
CA SER A 345 4.20 -27.12 27.88
C SER A 345 4.95 -27.80 29.05
N GLY A 346 6.14 -27.29 29.40
CA GLY A 346 6.98 -27.82 30.48
C GLY A 346 7.14 -26.87 31.69
N ALA A 347 6.30 -25.81 31.80
CA ALA A 347 6.32 -24.87 32.92
C ALA A 347 5.03 -24.93 33.73
#